data_fa4a27c0f19527d32207cd4f9c9abf12
#
_entry.id   fa4a27c0f19527d32207cd4f9c9abf12
#
_cell.length_a   1.000
_cell.length_b   1.000
_cell.length_c   1.000
_cell.angle_alpha   90.00
_cell.angle_beta   90.00
_cell.angle_gamma   90.00
#
_symmetry.space_group_name_H-M   'P 1'
#
loop_
_entity.id
_entity.type
_entity.pdbx_description
1 polymer ?
#
loop_
_entity_poly.entity_id
_entity_poly.type
_entity_poly.pdbx_seq_one_letter_code
_entity_poly.pdbx_strand_id
1 'polypeptide(L)'
;MILEARDVTVRYGRSPRPALEAVSCAVAAARLVAVVGPNGSGKTTLVRALSGLVALERGSVLIEERPLREWRRGDLARIVGVVPQREEVAFPLLVQETVMLGRYARLGPWSAPGAADREAVRSALERCDVADLTGRSTDSLSGGEWQRVRIARALAQEPRALVLDEPTASLDVRHEMELFELIRRMVDGGLAGLVITHHLNLAARFADHMVLLSGGQVVAEGTPSAVLTRETLGRVFQWPVAVTTWCDGSPQVVPLRTGEASE
;
A
#
# COMPACT_ATOMS: atom_id res chain seq x y z
N MET A 1 -9.66 13.79 6.06
CA MET A 1 -9.01 12.51 5.69
C MET A 1 -9.06 12.31 4.19
N ILE A 2 -8.09 11.60 3.57
CA ILE A 2 -8.15 11.28 2.12
C ILE A 2 -8.80 9.91 1.91
N LEU A 3 -8.40 8.89 2.71
CA LEU A 3 -9.01 7.57 2.74
C LEU A 3 -9.46 7.26 4.16
N GLU A 4 -10.65 6.68 4.31
CA GLU A 4 -11.16 6.28 5.62
C GLU A 4 -12.06 5.06 5.50
N ALA A 5 -11.77 4.01 6.26
CA ALA A 5 -12.66 2.88 6.50
C ALA A 5 -13.28 3.05 7.90
N ARG A 6 -14.60 2.91 8.01
CA ARG A 6 -15.37 2.99 9.26
C ARG A 6 -16.13 1.69 9.48
N ASP A 7 -15.74 0.92 10.49
CA ASP A 7 -16.37 -0.33 10.93
C ASP A 7 -16.65 -1.31 9.78
N VAL A 8 -15.67 -1.41 8.85
CA VAL A 8 -15.80 -2.17 7.63
C VAL A 8 -15.82 -3.66 7.94
N THR A 9 -16.90 -4.33 7.53
CA THR A 9 -17.06 -5.79 7.58
C THR A 9 -17.19 -6.32 6.15
N VAL A 10 -16.35 -7.31 5.81
CA VAL A 10 -16.35 -7.97 4.50
C VAL A 10 -16.43 -9.48 4.69
N ARG A 11 -17.35 -10.12 3.98
CA ARG A 11 -17.51 -11.58 3.96
C ARG A 11 -17.51 -12.08 2.51
N TYR A 12 -16.72 -13.12 2.25
CA TYR A 12 -16.70 -13.77 0.94
C TYR A 12 -17.66 -14.97 0.93
N GLY A 13 -18.62 -14.94 0.03
CA GLY A 13 -19.58 -16.02 -0.16
C GLY A 13 -20.33 -16.37 1.13
N ARG A 14 -20.37 -17.66 1.48
CA ARG A 14 -21.02 -18.19 2.69
C ARG A 14 -20.01 -18.52 3.80
N SER A 15 -18.83 -17.91 3.81
CA SER A 15 -17.83 -18.14 4.85
C SER A 15 -18.43 -17.89 6.24
N PRO A 16 -18.23 -18.77 7.24
CA PRO A 16 -18.72 -18.56 8.59
C PRO A 16 -18.06 -17.37 9.29
N ARG A 17 -16.82 -17.06 8.91
CA ARG A 17 -16.08 -15.91 9.45
C ARG A 17 -15.89 -14.83 8.39
N PRO A 18 -16.09 -13.54 8.74
CA PRO A 18 -15.77 -12.44 7.84
C PRO A 18 -14.25 -12.38 7.61
N ALA A 19 -13.86 -11.86 6.45
CA ALA A 19 -12.47 -11.59 6.13
C ALA A 19 -11.99 -10.28 6.75
N LEU A 20 -12.93 -9.35 7.01
CA LEU A 20 -12.76 -8.17 7.86
C LEU A 20 -13.99 -8.05 8.75
N GLU A 21 -13.80 -7.70 10.01
CA GLU A 21 -14.84 -7.53 11.00
C GLU A 21 -14.65 -6.21 11.76
N ALA A 22 -15.53 -5.25 11.52
CA ALA A 22 -15.55 -3.92 12.13
C ALA A 22 -14.17 -3.20 12.06
N VAL A 23 -13.49 -3.27 10.92
CA VAL A 23 -12.17 -2.67 10.72
C VAL A 23 -12.32 -1.18 10.40
N SER A 24 -11.64 -0.34 11.19
CA SER A 24 -11.52 1.08 10.96
C SER A 24 -10.06 1.45 10.74
N CYS A 25 -9.78 2.30 9.76
CA CYS A 25 -8.47 2.92 9.55
C CYS A 25 -8.61 4.18 8.71
N ALA A 26 -7.70 5.13 8.87
CA ALA A 26 -7.75 6.40 8.17
C ALA A 26 -6.36 6.86 7.72
N VAL A 27 -6.28 7.46 6.53
CA VAL A 27 -5.06 8.00 5.95
C VAL A 27 -5.25 9.47 5.62
N ALA A 28 -4.47 10.33 6.23
CA ALA A 28 -4.45 11.76 5.95
C ALA A 28 -3.43 12.10 4.87
N ALA A 29 -3.54 13.29 4.27
CA ALA A 29 -2.50 13.84 3.39
C ALA A 29 -1.16 13.94 4.14
N ALA A 30 -0.05 13.72 3.42
CA ALA A 30 1.31 13.72 3.96
C ALA A 30 1.50 12.76 5.16
N ARG A 31 0.77 11.64 5.17
CA ARG A 31 0.91 10.58 6.17
C ARG A 31 1.06 9.22 5.49
N LEU A 32 2.00 8.43 6.00
CA LEU A 32 2.18 7.04 5.62
C LEU A 32 1.61 6.13 6.72
N VAL A 33 0.57 5.39 6.37
CA VAL A 33 -0.03 4.37 7.24
C VAL A 33 0.43 2.99 6.78
N ALA A 34 1.02 2.21 7.66
CA ALA A 34 1.38 0.83 7.39
C ALA A 34 0.36 -0.14 8.00
N VAL A 35 -0.22 -0.99 7.17
CA VAL A 35 -1.07 -2.10 7.63
C VAL A 35 -0.24 -3.37 7.64
N VAL A 36 -0.07 -3.94 8.84
CA VAL A 36 0.76 -5.13 9.06
C VAL A 36 -0.06 -6.26 9.68
N GLY A 37 0.48 -7.47 9.67
CA GLY A 37 -0.15 -8.63 10.28
C GLY A 37 0.18 -9.93 9.55
N PRO A 38 -0.14 -11.10 10.13
CA PRO A 38 0.16 -12.40 9.54
C PRO A 38 -0.60 -12.63 8.23
N ASN A 39 -0.21 -13.68 7.50
CA ASN A 39 -0.92 -14.08 6.29
C ASN A 39 -2.37 -14.47 6.64
N GLY A 40 -3.30 -14.08 5.78
CA GLY A 40 -4.74 -14.32 6.01
C GLY A 40 -5.39 -13.36 7.03
N SER A 41 -4.70 -12.34 7.55
CA SER A 41 -5.27 -11.38 8.51
C SER A 41 -6.29 -10.40 7.91
N GLY A 42 -6.47 -10.36 6.58
CA GLY A 42 -7.44 -9.49 5.91
C GLY A 42 -6.82 -8.28 5.19
N LYS A 43 -5.50 -8.11 5.17
CA LYS A 43 -4.81 -6.93 4.59
C LYS A 43 -5.22 -6.63 3.14
N THR A 44 -5.11 -7.61 2.25
CA THR A 44 -5.52 -7.46 0.84
C THR A 44 -7.04 -7.22 0.70
N THR A 45 -7.85 -7.77 1.62
CA THR A 45 -9.30 -7.50 1.66
C THR A 45 -9.56 -6.04 2.02
N LEU A 46 -8.78 -5.44 2.91
CA LEU A 46 -8.86 -4.02 3.24
C LEU A 46 -8.53 -3.15 2.01
N VAL A 47 -7.46 -3.48 1.25
CA VAL A 47 -7.17 -2.79 -0.03
C VAL A 47 -8.35 -2.87 -0.98
N ARG A 48 -8.93 -4.05 -1.15
CA ARG A 48 -10.09 -4.25 -2.04
C ARG A 48 -11.30 -3.45 -1.58
N ALA A 49 -11.53 -3.35 -0.26
CA ALA A 49 -12.60 -2.55 0.31
C ALA A 49 -12.39 -1.05 0.05
N LEU A 50 -11.19 -0.53 0.35
CA LEU A 50 -10.81 0.87 0.11
C LEU A 50 -10.85 1.26 -1.38
N SER A 51 -10.63 0.30 -2.27
CA SER A 51 -10.65 0.50 -3.73
C SER A 51 -12.03 0.24 -4.36
N GLY A 52 -13.04 -0.13 -3.56
CA GLY A 52 -14.38 -0.46 -4.07
C GLY A 52 -14.45 -1.74 -4.91
N LEU A 53 -13.48 -2.65 -4.73
CA LEU A 53 -13.38 -3.92 -5.46
C LEU A 53 -14.10 -5.09 -4.77
N VAL A 54 -14.65 -4.85 -3.57
CA VAL A 54 -15.43 -5.81 -2.82
C VAL A 54 -16.63 -5.14 -2.15
N ALA A 55 -17.76 -5.85 -2.09
CA ALA A 55 -18.94 -5.36 -1.40
C ALA A 55 -18.73 -5.42 0.12
N LEU A 56 -19.17 -4.39 0.83
CA LEU A 56 -19.18 -4.35 2.28
C LEU A 56 -20.45 -5.02 2.80
N GLU A 57 -20.34 -5.87 3.81
CA GLU A 57 -21.48 -6.39 4.57
C GLU A 57 -22.00 -5.31 5.54
N ARG A 58 -21.08 -4.58 6.18
CA ARG A 58 -21.36 -3.46 7.10
C ARG A 58 -20.27 -2.42 7.01
N GLY A 59 -20.56 -1.24 7.59
CA GLY A 59 -19.63 -0.12 7.64
C GLY A 59 -19.65 0.71 6.37
N SER A 60 -18.66 1.57 6.23
CA SER A 60 -18.52 2.47 5.09
C SER A 60 -17.05 2.77 4.79
N VAL A 61 -16.78 3.08 3.53
CA VAL A 61 -15.51 3.66 3.09
C VAL A 61 -15.80 5.07 2.59
N LEU A 62 -14.99 6.03 3.03
CA LEU A 62 -15.07 7.41 2.59
C LEU A 62 -13.76 7.79 1.88
N ILE A 63 -13.92 8.51 0.80
CA ILE A 63 -12.84 9.13 0.04
C ILE A 63 -13.10 10.64 0.07
N GLU A 64 -12.16 11.41 0.65
CA GLU A 64 -12.36 12.86 0.86
C GLU A 64 -13.70 13.16 1.54
N GLU A 65 -14.00 12.42 2.62
CA GLU A 65 -15.23 12.55 3.44
C GLU A 65 -16.53 12.17 2.71
N ARG A 66 -16.45 11.80 1.43
CA ARG A 66 -17.59 11.38 0.62
C ARG A 66 -17.67 9.85 0.56
N PRO A 67 -18.84 9.24 0.76
CA PRO A 67 -19.01 7.78 0.68
C PRO A 67 -18.55 7.20 -0.66
N LEU A 68 -17.75 6.11 -0.62
CA LEU A 68 -17.20 5.45 -1.80
C LEU A 68 -18.27 5.08 -2.83
N ARG A 69 -19.46 4.65 -2.39
CA ARG A 69 -20.58 4.27 -3.25
C ARG A 69 -21.12 5.40 -4.13
N GLU A 70 -20.81 6.65 -3.79
CA GLU A 70 -21.25 7.84 -4.53
C GLU A 70 -20.23 8.27 -5.58
N TRP A 71 -19.06 7.63 -5.62
CA TRP A 71 -18.04 7.90 -6.61
C TRP A 71 -18.26 7.06 -7.88
N ARG A 72 -18.12 7.69 -9.03
CA ARG A 72 -17.97 6.96 -10.29
C ARG A 72 -16.56 6.35 -10.32
N ARG A 73 -16.40 5.16 -10.87
CA ARG A 73 -15.10 4.46 -10.92
C ARG A 73 -13.98 5.31 -11.55
N GLY A 74 -14.28 6.04 -12.63
CA GLY A 74 -13.31 6.91 -13.28
C GLY A 74 -12.86 8.08 -12.39
N ASP A 75 -13.78 8.68 -11.61
CA ASP A 75 -13.45 9.78 -10.69
C ASP A 75 -12.67 9.27 -9.49
N LEU A 76 -13.02 8.10 -8.95
CA LEU A 76 -12.28 7.44 -7.89
C LEU A 76 -10.84 7.14 -8.33
N ALA A 77 -10.66 6.61 -9.55
CA ALA A 77 -9.34 6.32 -10.11
C ALA A 77 -8.46 7.56 -10.32
N ARG A 78 -9.02 8.76 -10.31
CA ARG A 78 -8.25 10.03 -10.33
C ARG A 78 -7.75 10.45 -8.94
N ILE A 79 -8.35 9.91 -7.88
CA ILE A 79 -8.03 10.27 -6.50
C ILE A 79 -7.15 9.19 -5.86
N VAL A 80 -7.40 7.91 -6.14
CA VAL A 80 -6.74 6.78 -5.51
C VAL A 80 -5.96 5.98 -6.54
N GLY A 81 -4.63 6.01 -6.45
CA GLY A 81 -3.74 5.09 -7.16
C GLY A 81 -3.57 3.80 -6.37
N VAL A 82 -3.64 2.66 -7.04
CA VAL A 82 -3.47 1.36 -6.39
C VAL A 82 -2.38 0.56 -7.11
N VAL A 83 -1.44 0.04 -6.33
CA VAL A 83 -0.42 -0.91 -6.80
C VAL A 83 -0.71 -2.26 -6.12
N PRO A 84 -1.29 -3.23 -6.83
CA PRO A 84 -1.64 -4.53 -6.26
C PRO A 84 -0.39 -5.38 -6.00
N GLN A 85 -0.49 -6.41 -5.16
CA GLN A 85 0.61 -7.33 -4.83
C GLN A 85 1.14 -8.06 -6.07
N ARG A 86 0.25 -8.55 -6.91
CA ARG A 86 0.59 -9.26 -8.14
C ARG A 86 -0.05 -8.59 -9.34
N GLU A 87 0.71 -8.55 -10.39
CA GLU A 87 0.24 -8.10 -11.69
C GLU A 87 0.96 -8.90 -12.76
N GLU A 88 0.18 -9.58 -13.58
CA GLU A 88 0.68 -10.30 -14.74
C GLU A 88 0.59 -9.39 -15.96
N VAL A 89 1.70 -9.21 -16.64
CA VAL A 89 1.74 -8.49 -17.91
C VAL A 89 1.30 -9.48 -18.99
N ALA A 90 0.15 -9.25 -19.59
CA ALA A 90 -0.40 -10.14 -20.62
C ALA A 90 0.48 -10.17 -21.90
N PHE A 91 1.17 -9.07 -22.18
CA PHE A 91 2.13 -8.91 -23.27
C PHE A 91 3.11 -7.79 -22.95
N PRO A 92 4.35 -7.85 -23.42
CA PRO A 92 5.35 -6.83 -23.13
C PRO A 92 4.98 -5.50 -23.81
N LEU A 93 5.09 -4.42 -23.02
CA LEU A 93 4.92 -3.03 -23.46
C LEU A 93 6.22 -2.26 -23.18
N LEU A 94 6.41 -1.13 -23.82
CA LEU A 94 7.45 -0.20 -23.41
C LEU A 94 7.08 0.42 -22.06
N VAL A 95 8.10 0.77 -21.26
CA VAL A 95 7.92 1.41 -19.96
C VAL A 95 7.03 2.64 -20.06
N GLN A 96 7.28 3.54 -21.03
CA GLN A 96 6.45 4.72 -21.26
C GLN A 96 4.99 4.39 -21.56
N GLU A 97 4.74 3.33 -22.32
CA GLU A 97 3.38 2.88 -22.65
C GLU A 97 2.67 2.35 -21.43
N THR A 98 3.38 1.55 -20.61
CA THR A 98 2.88 1.03 -19.35
C THR A 98 2.49 2.16 -18.40
N VAL A 99 3.34 3.19 -18.25
CA VAL A 99 3.05 4.34 -17.39
C VAL A 99 1.91 5.18 -17.96
N MET A 100 1.80 5.30 -19.30
CA MET A 100 0.70 5.99 -19.97
C MET A 100 -0.66 5.35 -19.67
N LEU A 101 -0.74 4.04 -19.40
CA LEU A 101 -1.98 3.40 -18.94
C LEU A 101 -2.55 4.05 -17.68
N GLY A 102 -1.70 4.63 -16.83
CA GLY A 102 -2.14 5.41 -15.67
C GLY A 102 -3.01 6.61 -16.02
N ARG A 103 -2.90 7.14 -17.24
CA ARG A 103 -3.73 8.27 -17.69
C ARG A 103 -5.16 7.89 -18.11
N TYR A 104 -5.44 6.58 -18.20
CA TYR A 104 -6.71 6.09 -18.74
C TYR A 104 -7.95 6.66 -18.02
N ALA A 105 -7.88 6.87 -16.71
CA ALA A 105 -8.96 7.47 -15.93
C ALA A 105 -9.22 8.95 -16.28
N ARG A 106 -8.26 9.62 -16.93
CA ARG A 106 -8.34 11.04 -17.34
C ARG A 106 -8.64 11.22 -18.82
N LEU A 107 -8.33 10.22 -19.64
CA LEU A 107 -8.63 10.22 -21.07
C LEU A 107 -10.12 9.97 -21.31
N GLY A 108 -10.68 10.66 -22.29
CA GLY A 108 -12.01 10.33 -22.79
C GLY A 108 -11.99 9.03 -23.60
N PRO A 109 -13.14 8.39 -23.84
CA PRO A 109 -13.23 7.07 -24.46
C PRO A 109 -12.51 6.93 -25.82
N TRP A 110 -12.35 8.04 -26.55
CA TRP A 110 -11.74 8.07 -27.89
C TRP A 110 -10.64 9.13 -28.00
N SER A 111 -10.15 9.62 -26.87
CA SER A 111 -9.14 10.68 -26.84
C SER A 111 -7.73 10.08 -26.92
N ALA A 112 -6.92 10.58 -27.83
CA ALA A 112 -5.48 10.29 -27.82
C ALA A 112 -4.80 11.08 -26.69
N PRO A 113 -3.71 10.55 -26.09
CA PRO A 113 -2.93 11.26 -25.07
C PRO A 113 -2.40 12.60 -25.57
N GLY A 114 -2.70 13.68 -24.84
CA GLY A 114 -2.26 15.04 -25.13
C GLY A 114 -0.88 15.38 -24.55
N ALA A 115 -0.49 16.64 -24.63
CA ALA A 115 0.78 17.13 -24.07
C ALA A 115 0.79 17.03 -22.53
N ALA A 116 -0.34 17.32 -21.87
CA ALA A 116 -0.47 17.20 -20.42
C ALA A 116 -0.30 15.75 -19.94
N ASP A 117 -0.80 14.77 -20.71
CA ASP A 117 -0.67 13.36 -20.36
C ASP A 117 0.78 12.88 -20.50
N ARG A 118 1.46 13.29 -21.56
CA ARG A 118 2.89 13.00 -21.75
C ARG A 118 3.75 13.64 -20.65
N GLU A 119 3.42 14.85 -20.23
CA GLU A 119 4.11 15.54 -19.13
C GLU A 119 3.88 14.82 -17.79
N ALA A 120 2.66 14.39 -17.49
CA ALA A 120 2.36 13.63 -16.28
C ALA A 120 3.13 12.28 -16.25
N VAL A 121 3.23 11.61 -17.40
CA VAL A 121 4.02 10.37 -17.54
C VAL A 121 5.52 10.65 -17.31
N ARG A 122 6.07 11.70 -17.93
CA ARG A 122 7.47 12.10 -17.74
C ARG A 122 7.77 12.38 -16.26
N SER A 123 6.95 13.19 -15.62
CA SER A 123 7.07 13.51 -14.19
C SER A 123 6.98 12.26 -13.31
N ALA A 124 6.07 11.33 -13.61
CA ALA A 124 5.93 10.09 -12.87
C ALA A 124 7.18 9.19 -13.00
N LEU A 125 7.74 9.07 -14.21
CA LEU A 125 8.97 8.32 -14.47
C LEU A 125 10.16 8.90 -13.71
N GLU A 126 10.33 10.23 -13.74
CA GLU A 126 11.38 10.95 -13.00
C GLU A 126 11.25 10.76 -11.49
N ARG A 127 10.04 10.93 -10.95
CA ARG A 127 9.76 10.75 -9.52
C ARG A 127 10.00 9.34 -9.02
N CYS A 128 9.94 8.34 -9.90
CA CYS A 128 10.20 6.93 -9.58
C CYS A 128 11.62 6.48 -9.90
N ASP A 129 12.49 7.38 -10.34
CA ASP A 129 13.89 7.08 -10.73
C ASP A 129 13.96 5.98 -11.82
N VAL A 130 13.09 6.06 -12.87
CA VAL A 130 13.01 5.10 -13.99
C VAL A 130 12.90 5.81 -15.36
N ALA A 131 13.25 7.07 -15.45
CA ALA A 131 13.18 7.85 -16.69
C ALA A 131 14.13 7.33 -17.78
N ASP A 132 15.26 6.77 -17.39
CA ASP A 132 16.25 6.12 -18.27
C ASP A 132 15.76 4.81 -18.88
N LEU A 133 14.72 4.21 -18.31
CA LEU A 133 14.12 2.95 -18.76
C LEU A 133 12.99 3.13 -19.79
N THR A 134 12.63 4.37 -20.13
CA THR A 134 11.44 4.75 -20.93
C THR A 134 11.24 3.91 -22.19
N GLY A 135 12.32 3.65 -22.93
CA GLY A 135 12.31 2.88 -24.18
C GLY A 135 12.51 1.35 -24.01
N ARG A 136 12.68 0.85 -22.78
CA ARG A 136 12.86 -0.57 -22.51
C ARG A 136 11.52 -1.29 -22.47
N SER A 137 11.53 -2.56 -22.84
CA SER A 137 10.39 -3.45 -22.71
C SER A 137 10.25 -3.94 -21.26
N THR A 138 9.01 -4.06 -20.77
CA THR A 138 8.72 -4.44 -19.38
C THR A 138 9.20 -5.84 -19.00
N ASP A 139 9.34 -6.76 -19.96
CA ASP A 139 9.86 -8.12 -19.73
C ASP A 139 11.39 -8.15 -19.53
N SER A 140 12.08 -7.05 -19.86
CA SER A 140 13.53 -6.93 -19.69
C SER A 140 13.92 -6.28 -18.35
N LEU A 141 12.95 -5.91 -17.51
CA LEU A 141 13.19 -5.20 -16.26
C LEU A 141 13.51 -6.18 -15.12
N SER A 142 14.37 -5.74 -14.20
CA SER A 142 14.52 -6.39 -12.90
C SER A 142 13.25 -6.22 -12.06
N GLY A 143 13.08 -7.04 -11.00
CA GLY A 143 11.93 -6.93 -10.10
C GLY A 143 11.78 -5.53 -9.46
N GLY A 144 12.90 -4.92 -9.08
CA GLY A 144 12.91 -3.56 -8.50
C GLY A 144 12.55 -2.49 -9.52
N GLU A 145 13.10 -2.54 -10.74
CA GLU A 145 12.74 -1.64 -11.84
C GLU A 145 11.26 -1.78 -12.20
N TRP A 146 10.77 -3.00 -12.32
CA TRP A 146 9.35 -3.25 -12.59
C TRP A 146 8.45 -2.67 -11.52
N GLN A 147 8.79 -2.85 -10.24
CA GLN A 147 8.01 -2.29 -9.14
C GLN A 147 7.96 -0.76 -9.18
N ARG A 148 9.07 -0.09 -9.48
CA ARG A 148 9.12 1.38 -9.66
C ARG A 148 8.27 1.84 -10.85
N VAL A 149 8.27 1.09 -11.96
CA VAL A 149 7.43 1.36 -13.13
C VAL A 149 5.94 1.23 -12.78
N ARG A 150 5.55 0.23 -11.98
CA ARG A 150 4.15 0.08 -11.50
C ARG A 150 3.72 1.26 -10.63
N ILE A 151 4.62 1.74 -9.76
CA ILE A 151 4.35 2.94 -8.95
C ILE A 151 4.27 4.17 -9.85
N ALA A 152 5.18 4.34 -10.83
CA ALA A 152 5.12 5.43 -11.79
C ALA A 152 3.79 5.46 -12.56
N ARG A 153 3.28 4.29 -12.96
CA ARG A 153 1.96 4.18 -13.57
C ARG A 153 0.84 4.66 -12.64
N ALA A 154 0.87 4.28 -11.37
CA ALA A 154 -0.10 4.76 -10.40
C ALA A 154 0.02 6.28 -10.16
N LEU A 155 1.24 6.83 -10.14
CA LEU A 155 1.49 8.27 -10.01
C LEU A 155 1.09 9.07 -11.24
N ALA A 156 1.17 8.50 -12.43
CA ALA A 156 0.72 9.15 -13.65
C ALA A 156 -0.78 9.48 -13.64
N GLN A 157 -1.56 8.85 -12.76
CA GLN A 157 -2.96 9.25 -12.49
C GLN A 157 -3.04 10.60 -11.77
N GLU A 158 -1.92 11.12 -11.23
CA GLU A 158 -1.86 12.28 -10.32
C GLU A 158 -2.83 12.09 -9.14
N PRO A 159 -2.69 10.98 -8.38
CA PRO A 159 -3.62 10.65 -7.30
C PRO A 159 -3.35 11.52 -6.07
N ARG A 160 -4.32 11.59 -5.16
CA ARG A 160 -4.17 12.18 -3.83
C ARG A 160 -3.80 11.14 -2.77
N ALA A 161 -4.10 9.88 -3.04
CA ALA A 161 -3.72 8.76 -2.21
C ALA A 161 -3.10 7.63 -3.04
N LEU A 162 -2.10 6.96 -2.47
CA LEU A 162 -1.46 5.77 -3.05
C LEU A 162 -1.63 4.60 -2.07
N VAL A 163 -2.19 3.52 -2.57
CA VAL A 163 -2.38 2.26 -1.84
C VAL A 163 -1.46 1.21 -2.47
N LEU A 164 -0.55 0.66 -1.66
CA LEU A 164 0.44 -0.32 -2.11
C LEU A 164 0.24 -1.63 -1.33
N ASP A 165 -0.05 -2.71 -2.04
CA ASP A 165 -0.23 -4.04 -1.46
C ASP A 165 1.04 -4.87 -1.63
N GLU A 166 1.81 -5.04 -0.54
CA GLU A 166 3.09 -5.75 -0.47
C GLU A 166 4.10 -5.33 -1.57
N PRO A 167 4.45 -4.04 -1.66
CA PRO A 167 5.23 -3.50 -2.77
C PRO A 167 6.67 -4.02 -2.79
N THR A 168 7.17 -4.61 -1.72
CA THR A 168 8.54 -5.15 -1.60
C THR A 168 8.62 -6.66 -1.76
N ALA A 169 7.50 -7.34 -2.06
CA ALA A 169 7.51 -8.79 -2.22
C ALA A 169 8.54 -9.22 -3.28
N SER A 170 9.46 -10.10 -2.89
CA SER A 170 10.53 -10.64 -3.76
C SER A 170 11.65 -9.64 -4.13
N LEU A 171 11.78 -8.52 -3.44
CA LEU A 171 12.92 -7.62 -3.56
C LEU A 171 14.03 -8.00 -2.57
N ASP A 172 15.27 -7.68 -2.87
CA ASP A 172 16.36 -7.73 -1.92
C ASP A 172 16.36 -6.51 -0.99
N VAL A 173 17.16 -6.58 0.08
CA VAL A 173 17.21 -5.54 1.14
C VAL A 173 17.47 -4.13 0.58
N ARG A 174 18.37 -4.02 -0.41
CA ARG A 174 18.70 -2.73 -1.03
C ARG A 174 17.48 -2.13 -1.72
N HIS A 175 16.84 -2.91 -2.59
CA HIS A 175 15.68 -2.46 -3.35
C HIS A 175 14.45 -2.22 -2.46
N GLU A 176 14.28 -2.99 -1.37
CA GLU A 176 13.26 -2.73 -0.35
C GLU A 176 13.43 -1.35 0.29
N MET A 177 14.66 -1.04 0.75
CA MET A 177 14.96 0.25 1.37
C MET A 177 14.75 1.41 0.39
N GLU A 178 15.33 1.32 -0.81
CA GLU A 178 15.17 2.32 -1.86
C GLU A 178 13.69 2.59 -2.19
N LEU A 179 12.87 1.53 -2.18
CA LEU A 179 11.43 1.64 -2.46
C LEU A 179 10.69 2.36 -1.33
N PHE A 180 10.99 2.03 -0.07
CA PHE A 180 10.37 2.72 1.07
C PHE A 180 10.81 4.18 1.16
N GLU A 181 12.07 4.51 0.85
CA GLU A 181 12.53 5.89 0.72
C GLU A 181 11.80 6.64 -0.40
N LEU A 182 11.58 5.98 -1.54
CA LEU A 182 10.80 6.53 -2.64
C LEU A 182 9.35 6.84 -2.19
N ILE A 183 8.69 5.90 -1.53
CA ILE A 183 7.33 6.08 -0.99
C ILE A 183 7.32 7.22 0.03
N ARG A 184 8.32 7.30 0.92
CA ARG A 184 8.40 8.37 1.91
C ARG A 184 8.54 9.75 1.25
N ARG A 185 9.44 9.90 0.26
CA ARG A 185 9.55 11.16 -0.50
C ARG A 185 8.22 11.61 -1.11
N MET A 186 7.43 10.66 -1.65
CA MET A 186 6.12 10.97 -2.21
C MET A 186 5.13 11.46 -1.17
N VAL A 187 5.13 10.82 0.00
CA VAL A 187 4.24 11.18 1.12
C VAL A 187 4.66 12.52 1.72
N ASP A 188 5.95 12.79 1.86
CA ASP A 188 6.47 14.10 2.31
C ASP A 188 6.10 15.22 1.32
N GLY A 189 5.96 14.88 0.03
CA GLY A 189 5.42 15.76 -1.01
C GLY A 189 3.91 15.98 -0.96
N GLY A 190 3.19 15.46 0.06
CA GLY A 190 1.77 15.71 0.29
C GLY A 190 0.84 14.53 -0.05
N LEU A 191 1.35 13.44 -0.62
CA LEU A 191 0.55 12.26 -0.94
C LEU A 191 0.09 11.54 0.34
N ALA A 192 -1.16 11.06 0.38
CA ALA A 192 -1.60 10.12 1.40
C ALA A 192 -1.12 8.71 1.03
N GLY A 193 -0.34 8.05 1.89
CA GLY A 193 0.21 6.72 1.63
C GLY A 193 -0.40 5.64 2.53
N LEU A 194 -0.85 4.54 1.93
CA LEU A 194 -1.19 3.32 2.67
C LEU A 194 -0.36 2.17 2.10
N VAL A 195 0.47 1.55 2.93
CA VAL A 195 1.29 0.40 2.54
C VAL A 195 0.90 -0.83 3.34
N ILE A 196 0.63 -1.91 2.64
CA ILE A 196 0.51 -3.23 3.25
C ILE A 196 1.86 -3.92 3.17
N THR A 197 2.34 -4.42 4.29
CA THR A 197 3.59 -5.18 4.33
C THR A 197 3.59 -6.18 5.49
N HIS A 198 4.39 -7.23 5.35
CA HIS A 198 4.73 -8.13 6.44
C HIS A 198 6.09 -7.79 7.09
N HIS A 199 6.83 -6.81 6.55
CA HIS A 199 8.11 -6.34 7.05
C HIS A 199 7.92 -5.33 8.18
N LEU A 200 7.80 -5.83 9.43
CA LEU A 200 7.52 -5.00 10.62
C LEU A 200 8.55 -3.89 10.82
N ASN A 201 9.84 -4.21 10.65
CA ASN A 201 10.93 -3.27 10.87
C ASN A 201 10.97 -2.15 9.81
N LEU A 202 10.66 -2.45 8.54
CA LEU A 202 10.50 -1.42 7.51
C LEU A 202 9.31 -0.52 7.80
N ALA A 203 8.15 -1.12 8.13
CA ALA A 203 6.97 -0.37 8.52
C ALA A 203 7.27 0.56 9.71
N ALA A 204 8.01 0.07 10.72
CA ALA A 204 8.36 0.85 11.90
C ALA A 204 9.24 2.08 11.61
N ARG A 205 10.13 1.98 10.62
CA ARG A 205 11.07 3.06 10.26
C ARG A 205 10.43 4.14 9.40
N PHE A 206 9.48 3.79 8.55
CA PHE A 206 8.97 4.70 7.53
C PHE A 206 7.55 5.19 7.78
N ALA A 207 6.71 4.43 8.49
CA ALA A 207 5.33 4.80 8.70
C ALA A 207 5.15 5.78 9.86
N ASP A 208 4.23 6.73 9.66
CA ASP A 208 3.78 7.65 10.73
C ASP A 208 2.79 6.95 11.67
N HIS A 209 2.05 5.97 11.14
CA HIS A 209 1.00 5.25 11.87
C HIS A 209 0.96 3.79 11.40
N MET A 210 0.67 2.89 12.30
CA MET A 210 0.55 1.46 12.00
C MET A 210 -0.81 0.92 12.45
N VAL A 211 -1.32 -0.02 11.66
CA VAL A 211 -2.51 -0.81 11.97
C VAL A 211 -2.13 -2.29 11.92
N LEU A 212 -2.22 -2.98 13.03
CA LEU A 212 -1.94 -4.41 13.12
C LEU A 212 -3.24 -5.20 13.00
N LEU A 213 -3.38 -5.95 11.90
CA LEU A 213 -4.52 -6.82 11.65
C LEU A 213 -4.21 -8.27 12.04
N SER A 214 -5.17 -8.93 12.68
CA SER A 214 -5.14 -10.36 12.94
C SER A 214 -6.55 -10.93 12.94
N GLY A 215 -6.79 -12.04 12.24
CA GLY A 215 -8.10 -12.70 12.19
C GLY A 215 -9.23 -11.81 11.65
N GLY A 216 -8.93 -10.84 10.80
CA GLY A 216 -9.89 -9.90 10.22
C GLY A 216 -10.22 -8.70 11.11
N GLN A 217 -9.56 -8.52 12.24
CA GLN A 217 -9.80 -7.44 13.21
C GLN A 217 -8.54 -6.60 13.42
N VAL A 218 -8.72 -5.32 13.82
CA VAL A 218 -7.63 -4.48 14.30
C VAL A 218 -7.28 -4.89 15.73
N VAL A 219 -6.05 -5.36 15.95
CA VAL A 219 -5.55 -5.77 17.26
C VAL A 219 -4.87 -4.61 17.99
N ALA A 220 -4.19 -3.76 17.23
CA ALA A 220 -3.55 -2.55 17.74
C ALA A 220 -3.41 -1.53 16.61
N GLU A 221 -3.50 -0.27 16.95
CA GLU A 221 -3.22 0.86 16.05
C GLU A 221 -2.55 2.00 16.82
N GLY A 222 -1.77 2.82 16.13
CA GLY A 222 -1.06 3.95 16.72
C GLY A 222 0.30 4.19 16.07
N THR A 223 1.19 4.84 16.81
CA THR A 223 2.60 4.96 16.39
C THR A 223 3.27 3.59 16.33
N PRO A 224 4.33 3.41 15.52
CA PRO A 224 5.06 2.13 15.48
C PRO A 224 5.42 1.59 16.87
N SER A 225 5.88 2.43 17.78
CA SER A 225 6.25 2.02 19.15
C SER A 225 5.05 1.61 20.00
N ALA A 226 3.87 2.17 19.76
CA ALA A 226 2.64 1.77 20.47
C ALA A 226 2.11 0.41 19.98
N VAL A 227 2.31 0.08 18.69
CA VAL A 227 1.80 -1.15 18.06
C VAL A 227 2.76 -2.31 18.24
N LEU A 228 4.06 -2.10 18.04
CA LEU A 228 5.09 -3.14 18.07
C LEU A 228 5.61 -3.36 19.49
N THR A 229 4.77 -3.95 20.35
CA THR A 229 5.16 -4.36 21.69
C THR A 229 5.36 -5.87 21.76
N ARG A 230 6.21 -6.34 22.70
CA ARG A 230 6.41 -7.78 22.93
C ARG A 230 5.10 -8.52 23.17
N GLU A 231 4.20 -7.91 23.94
CA GLU A 231 2.88 -8.48 24.26
C GLU A 231 2.00 -8.61 23.02
N THR A 232 1.85 -7.53 22.27
CA THR A 232 1.01 -7.47 21.07
C THR A 232 1.51 -8.46 20.01
N LEU A 233 2.81 -8.47 19.75
CA LEU A 233 3.43 -9.34 18.75
C LEU A 233 3.39 -10.80 19.16
N GLY A 234 3.68 -11.11 20.44
CA GLY A 234 3.61 -12.48 20.97
C GLY A 234 2.22 -13.07 20.83
N ARG A 235 1.17 -12.27 21.11
CA ARG A 235 -0.24 -12.67 20.95
C ARG A 235 -0.61 -12.91 19.47
N VAL A 236 -0.19 -12.03 18.57
CA VAL A 236 -0.58 -12.08 17.15
C VAL A 236 0.20 -13.13 16.37
N PHE A 237 1.51 -13.18 16.54
CA PHE A 237 2.37 -14.09 15.77
C PHE A 237 2.59 -15.42 16.46
N GLN A 238 2.18 -15.57 17.74
CA GLN A 238 2.34 -16.79 18.55
C GLN A 238 3.79 -17.27 18.58
N TRP A 239 4.73 -16.33 18.59
CA TRP A 239 6.15 -16.59 18.62
C TRP A 239 6.84 -15.58 19.54
N PRO A 240 7.85 -16.00 20.34
CA PRO A 240 8.59 -15.10 21.20
C PRO A 240 9.39 -14.10 20.38
N VAL A 241 9.26 -12.81 20.74
CA VAL A 241 10.01 -11.72 20.11
C VAL A 241 10.61 -10.81 21.17
N ALA A 242 11.78 -10.25 20.89
CA ALA A 242 12.29 -9.08 21.57
C ALA A 242 11.95 -7.83 20.76
N VAL A 243 11.66 -6.74 21.45
CA VAL A 243 11.49 -5.42 20.82
C VAL A 243 12.53 -4.51 21.45
N THR A 244 13.42 -3.99 20.61
CA THR A 244 14.48 -3.05 21.00
C THR A 244 14.26 -1.71 20.30
N THR A 245 15.02 -0.70 20.65
CA THR A 245 14.97 0.60 19.99
C THR A 245 16.21 0.76 19.10
N TRP A 246 16.02 1.10 17.85
CA TRP A 246 17.10 1.42 16.91
C TRP A 246 17.66 2.82 17.16
N CYS A 247 18.80 3.16 16.55
CA CYS A 247 19.47 4.46 16.74
C CYS A 247 18.63 5.69 16.31
N ASP A 248 17.64 5.50 15.41
CA ASP A 248 16.69 6.53 15.00
C ASP A 248 15.44 6.62 15.88
N GLY A 249 15.37 5.84 16.97
CA GLY A 249 14.23 5.78 17.88
C GLY A 249 13.11 4.82 17.44
N SER A 250 13.21 4.20 16.26
CA SER A 250 12.20 3.26 15.78
C SER A 250 12.28 1.92 16.53
N PRO A 251 11.16 1.22 16.77
CA PRO A 251 11.18 -0.11 17.34
C PRO A 251 11.74 -1.12 16.34
N GLN A 252 12.59 -2.02 16.85
CA GLN A 252 13.17 -3.13 16.12
C GLN A 252 12.66 -4.45 16.68
N VAL A 253 11.98 -5.22 15.87
CA VAL A 253 11.45 -6.55 16.22
C VAL A 253 12.49 -7.62 15.87
N VAL A 254 12.88 -8.41 16.85
CA VAL A 254 13.83 -9.53 16.70
C VAL A 254 13.14 -10.83 17.13
N PRO A 255 12.87 -11.76 16.20
CA PRO A 255 12.36 -13.08 16.56
C PRO A 255 13.40 -13.85 17.42
N LEU A 256 12.98 -14.44 18.52
CA LEU A 256 13.84 -15.21 19.42
C LEU A 256 13.80 -16.70 19.06
N ARG A 257 14.85 -17.43 19.39
CA ARG A 257 14.83 -18.90 19.32
C ARG A 257 13.97 -19.47 20.44
N THR A 258 13.42 -20.65 20.22
CA THR A 258 12.72 -21.40 21.27
C THR A 258 13.70 -21.70 22.39
N GLY A 259 13.47 -21.17 23.59
CA GLY A 259 14.39 -21.29 24.75
C GLY A 259 15.11 -19.99 25.14
N GLU A 260 15.17 -18.97 24.28
CA GLU A 260 15.77 -17.65 24.61
C GLU A 260 14.75 -16.70 25.29
N ALA A 261 13.52 -17.14 25.47
CA ALA A 261 12.40 -16.30 25.97
C ALA A 261 12.41 -16.13 27.51
N SER A 262 13.43 -16.61 28.23
CA SER A 262 13.42 -16.71 29.70
C SER A 262 14.36 -15.71 30.41
N GLU A 263 14.89 -14.69 29.73
CA GLU A 263 15.67 -13.61 30.36
C GLU A 263 14.96 -12.24 30.27
#